data_a909cbb06386952ca1f91f8768a08994
#
_entry.id   a909cbb06386952ca1f91f8768a08994
#
_cell.length_a   1.000
_cell.length_b   1.000
_cell.length_c   1.000
_cell.angle_alpha   90.00
_cell.angle_beta   90.00
_cell.angle_gamma   90.00
#
_symmetry.space_group_name_H-M   'P 1'
#
loop_
_entity.id
_entity.type
_entity.pdbx_description
1 polymer ?
#
loop_
_entity_poly.entity_id
_entity_poly.type
_entity_poly.pdbx_seq_one_letter_code
_entity_poly.pdbx_strand_id
1 'polypeptide(L)'
;LLLPGGGDIGVTLEATDSFLIRSFADSGRPILGICRGMQALNVFFGGTLHARIPGHQQVQGDLIHPTRARGLLSQLLGPAPLVTSNHHQAVRVLGEELCLLQQAADGTIEGFCHETLPILGVQWHPERQSGARLRADAVDAGPLLRYFVGQCSCKSAPGLVHCEKRGEADESHHTGTKSGAGTAYGG
;
A
#
# COMPACT_ATOMS: atom_id res chain seq x y z
N LEU A 1 12.60 -11.97 -1.83
CA LEU A 1 12.04 -12.34 -0.53
C LEU A 1 10.52 -12.24 -0.60
N LEU A 2 9.82 -13.28 -0.15
CA LEU A 2 8.39 -13.24 0.12
C LEU A 2 8.18 -13.33 1.63
N LEU A 3 7.51 -12.33 2.20
CA LEU A 3 7.07 -12.30 3.60
C LEU A 3 5.57 -12.63 3.63
N PRO A 4 5.18 -13.80 4.13
CA PRO A 4 3.78 -14.25 4.09
C PRO A 4 2.93 -13.60 5.20
N GLY A 5 1.62 -13.86 5.14
CA GLY A 5 0.70 -13.65 6.25
C GLY A 5 1.07 -14.47 7.48
N GLY A 6 0.55 -14.09 8.64
CA GLY A 6 0.87 -14.75 9.91
C GLY A 6 0.14 -14.13 11.09
N GLY A 7 0.65 -14.38 12.30
CA GLY A 7 0.16 -13.79 13.54
C GLY A 7 0.50 -12.30 13.66
N ASP A 8 0.16 -11.73 14.80
CA ASP A 8 0.32 -10.30 15.08
C ASP A 8 1.78 -9.87 15.13
N ILE A 9 2.02 -8.64 14.70
CA ILE A 9 3.27 -7.95 14.99
C ILE A 9 3.13 -7.26 16.34
N GLY A 10 4.09 -7.54 17.23
CA GLY A 10 4.20 -6.90 18.53
C GLY A 10 4.66 -5.44 18.43
N VAL A 11 5.10 -4.88 19.57
CA VAL A 11 5.62 -3.51 19.63
C VAL A 11 6.90 -3.34 18.82
N THR A 12 7.68 -4.40 18.71
CA THR A 12 8.92 -4.43 17.92
C THR A 12 8.87 -5.58 16.91
N LEU A 13 9.55 -5.37 15.79
CA LEU A 13 9.72 -6.40 14.78
C LEU A 13 10.67 -7.49 15.32
N GLU A 14 10.37 -8.75 14.98
CA GLU A 14 11.25 -9.86 15.33
C GLU A 14 12.64 -9.73 14.66
N ALA A 15 13.69 -10.17 15.34
CA ALA A 15 15.06 -10.06 14.86
C ALA A 15 15.26 -10.74 13.50
N THR A 16 14.60 -11.89 13.29
CA THR A 16 14.65 -12.64 12.01
C THR A 16 14.04 -11.84 10.87
N ASP A 17 12.85 -11.24 11.08
CA ASP A 17 12.20 -10.40 10.06
C ASP A 17 13.10 -9.19 9.72
N SER A 18 13.60 -8.50 10.75
CA SER A 18 14.50 -7.35 10.58
C SER A 18 15.76 -7.72 9.80
N PHE A 19 16.40 -8.86 10.11
CA PHE A 19 17.58 -9.33 9.42
C PHE A 19 17.29 -9.65 7.95
N LEU A 20 16.23 -10.38 7.67
CA LEU A 20 15.86 -10.75 6.30
C LEU A 20 15.50 -9.53 5.46
N ILE A 21 14.67 -8.62 5.98
CA ILE A 21 14.28 -7.41 5.25
C ILE A 21 15.51 -6.57 4.94
N ARG A 22 16.38 -6.33 5.93
CA ARG A 22 17.63 -5.57 5.74
C ARG A 22 18.51 -6.20 4.67
N SER A 23 18.78 -7.50 4.76
CA SER A 23 19.66 -8.21 3.82
C SER A 23 19.19 -8.13 2.37
N PHE A 24 17.87 -8.20 2.15
CA PHE A 24 17.30 -8.10 0.81
C PHE A 24 17.22 -6.64 0.32
N ALA A 25 16.85 -5.71 1.19
CA ALA A 25 16.82 -4.27 0.87
C ALA A 25 18.22 -3.75 0.51
N ASP A 26 19.23 -4.04 1.33
CA ASP A 26 20.63 -3.64 1.08
C ASP A 26 21.20 -4.25 -0.22
N SER A 27 20.71 -5.42 -0.61
CA SER A 27 21.10 -6.06 -1.87
C SER A 27 20.31 -5.60 -3.10
N GLY A 28 19.31 -4.72 -2.93
CA GLY A 28 18.41 -4.27 -3.99
C GLY A 28 17.52 -5.38 -4.57
N ARG A 29 17.32 -6.47 -3.85
CA ARG A 29 16.52 -7.61 -4.32
C ARG A 29 15.03 -7.40 -4.01
N PRO A 30 14.14 -7.90 -4.89
CA PRO A 30 12.70 -7.74 -4.71
C PRO A 30 12.18 -8.33 -3.40
N ILE A 31 11.28 -7.59 -2.75
CA ILE A 31 10.54 -8.02 -1.56
C ILE A 31 9.04 -7.83 -1.80
N LEU A 32 8.25 -8.87 -1.55
CA LEU A 32 6.80 -8.79 -1.46
C LEU A 32 6.35 -9.13 -0.04
N GLY A 33 5.67 -8.20 0.63
CA GLY A 33 5.01 -8.42 1.92
C GLY A 33 3.52 -8.65 1.74
N ILE A 34 2.99 -9.73 2.32
CA ILE A 34 1.56 -10.08 2.30
C ILE A 34 1.03 -10.03 3.73
N CYS A 35 -0.04 -9.27 3.98
CA CYS A 35 -0.73 -9.14 5.27
C CYS A 35 0.27 -8.81 6.41
N ARG A 36 0.60 -9.76 7.29
CA ARG A 36 1.64 -9.59 8.31
C ARG A 36 2.98 -9.14 7.69
N GLY A 37 3.36 -9.70 6.54
CA GLY A 37 4.59 -9.34 5.84
C GLY A 37 4.62 -7.87 5.38
N MET A 38 3.49 -7.33 4.92
CA MET A 38 3.34 -5.90 4.63
C MET A 38 3.51 -5.05 5.90
N GLN A 39 2.89 -5.46 7.01
CA GLN A 39 3.01 -4.78 8.29
C GLN A 39 4.46 -4.80 8.81
N ALA A 40 5.17 -5.93 8.64
CA ALA A 40 6.58 -6.05 8.99
C ALA A 40 7.46 -5.08 8.20
N LEU A 41 7.24 -4.96 6.90
CA LEU A 41 7.92 -3.96 6.06
C LEU A 41 7.66 -2.54 6.57
N ASN A 42 6.39 -2.21 6.85
CA ASN A 42 6.04 -0.88 7.35
C ASN A 42 6.77 -0.54 8.65
N VAL A 43 6.79 -1.47 9.62
CA VAL A 43 7.49 -1.27 10.90
C VAL A 43 9.00 -1.18 10.72
N PHE A 44 9.58 -1.97 9.81
CA PHE A 44 11.00 -1.92 9.48
C PHE A 44 11.44 -0.53 8.96
N PHE A 45 10.60 0.11 8.16
CA PHE A 45 10.82 1.47 7.65
C PHE A 45 10.31 2.57 8.62
N GLY A 46 10.09 2.27 9.89
CA GLY A 46 9.74 3.25 10.93
C GLY A 46 8.25 3.62 11.00
N GLY A 47 7.40 2.94 10.24
CA GLY A 47 5.95 3.14 10.30
C GLY A 47 5.31 2.51 11.55
N THR A 48 4.02 2.78 11.75
CA THR A 48 3.25 2.29 12.91
C THR A 48 2.03 1.50 12.48
N LEU A 49 1.48 0.71 13.42
CA LEU A 49 0.30 -0.11 13.21
C LEU A 49 -0.84 0.29 14.15
N HIS A 50 -2.07 0.09 13.68
CA HIS A 50 -3.23 -0.10 14.53
C HIS A 50 -3.21 -1.53 15.08
N ALA A 51 -3.26 -1.68 16.39
CA ALA A 51 -3.32 -3.00 17.02
C ALA A 51 -4.64 -3.74 16.69
N ARG A 52 -5.72 -2.99 16.46
CA ARG A 52 -7.02 -3.54 16.08
C ARG A 52 -7.85 -2.53 15.30
N ILE A 53 -8.40 -2.99 14.17
CA ILE A 53 -9.41 -2.30 13.38
C ILE A 53 -10.64 -3.20 13.21
N PRO A 54 -11.86 -2.63 13.11
CA PRO A 54 -13.07 -3.38 12.78
C PRO A 54 -13.22 -3.58 11.28
N GLY A 55 -14.07 -4.53 10.87
CA GLY A 55 -14.56 -4.63 9.48
C GLY A 55 -13.62 -5.31 8.48
N HIS A 56 -12.43 -5.77 8.89
CA HIS A 56 -11.45 -6.41 8.01
C HIS A 56 -11.20 -7.89 8.32
N GLN A 57 -11.96 -8.45 9.26
CA GLN A 57 -11.88 -9.86 9.65
C GLN A 57 -13.26 -10.40 10.00
N GLN A 58 -13.50 -11.67 9.69
CA GLN A 58 -14.68 -12.42 10.14
C GLN A 58 -14.29 -13.79 10.69
N VAL A 59 -15.22 -14.44 11.38
CA VAL A 59 -14.95 -15.71 12.07
C VAL A 59 -14.68 -16.87 11.09
N GLN A 60 -15.33 -16.85 9.93
CA GLN A 60 -15.18 -17.90 8.92
C GLN A 60 -14.93 -17.31 7.54
N GLY A 61 -13.84 -17.74 6.89
CA GLY A 61 -13.47 -17.32 5.55
C GLY A 61 -12.88 -15.92 5.49
N ASP A 62 -12.85 -15.38 4.29
CA ASP A 62 -12.35 -14.03 4.01
C ASP A 62 -13.53 -13.10 3.70
N LEU A 63 -13.49 -11.88 4.21
CA LEU A 63 -14.32 -10.79 3.71
C LEU A 63 -13.86 -10.39 2.31
N ILE A 64 -14.78 -9.83 1.53
CA ILE A 64 -14.45 -9.15 0.26
C ILE A 64 -14.87 -7.70 0.41
N HIS A 65 -13.95 -6.78 0.14
CA HIS A 65 -14.26 -5.36 0.18
C HIS A 65 -13.64 -4.60 -1.00
N PRO A 66 -14.26 -3.48 -1.39
CA PRO A 66 -13.73 -2.63 -2.45
C PRO A 66 -12.54 -1.81 -1.95
N THR A 67 -11.59 -1.59 -2.85
CA THR A 67 -10.45 -0.71 -2.62
C THR A 67 -10.28 0.26 -3.79
N ARG A 68 -9.47 1.28 -3.58
CA ARG A 68 -8.98 2.18 -4.63
C ARG A 68 -7.48 1.96 -4.79
N ALA A 69 -7.06 1.59 -5.99
CA ALA A 69 -5.66 1.39 -6.34
C ALA A 69 -5.14 2.53 -7.22
N ARG A 70 -3.85 2.81 -7.13
CA ARG A 70 -3.12 3.78 -7.95
C ARG A 70 -1.77 3.20 -8.38
N GLY A 71 -1.07 3.90 -9.28
CA GLY A 71 0.25 3.50 -9.76
C GLY A 71 0.29 2.04 -10.21
N LEU A 72 1.31 1.31 -9.79
CA LEU A 72 1.53 -0.08 -10.18
C LEU A 72 0.33 -1.00 -9.88
N LEU A 73 -0.27 -0.88 -8.69
CA LEU A 73 -1.40 -1.76 -8.34
C LEU A 73 -2.62 -1.50 -9.23
N SER A 74 -2.87 -0.25 -9.61
CA SER A 74 -3.93 0.09 -10.58
C SER A 74 -3.65 -0.47 -11.98
N GLN A 75 -2.40 -0.47 -12.41
CA GLN A 75 -2.00 -1.05 -13.71
C GLN A 75 -2.19 -2.57 -13.74
N LEU A 76 -1.90 -3.25 -12.63
CA LEU A 76 -1.97 -4.70 -12.55
C LEU A 76 -3.38 -5.24 -12.28
N LEU A 77 -4.21 -4.51 -11.52
CA LEU A 77 -5.46 -5.00 -10.94
C LEU A 77 -6.69 -4.14 -11.32
N GLY A 78 -6.47 -3.03 -12.00
CA GLY A 78 -7.49 -2.01 -12.23
C GLY A 78 -7.59 -1.00 -11.07
N PRO A 79 -8.33 0.13 -11.27
CA PRO A 79 -8.37 1.23 -10.31
C PRO A 79 -9.23 0.97 -9.08
N ALA A 80 -10.14 -0.01 -9.13
CA ALA A 80 -11.09 -0.29 -8.04
C ALA A 80 -11.21 -1.82 -7.80
N PRO A 81 -10.12 -2.52 -7.41
CA PRO A 81 -10.17 -3.96 -7.22
C PRO A 81 -10.93 -4.35 -5.95
N LEU A 82 -11.70 -5.43 -6.05
CA LEU A 82 -12.28 -6.14 -4.89
C LEU A 82 -11.23 -7.12 -4.37
N VAL A 83 -10.90 -7.06 -3.09
CA VAL A 83 -9.84 -7.88 -2.48
C VAL A 83 -10.34 -8.67 -1.27
N THR A 84 -9.67 -9.79 -1.00
CA THR A 84 -9.91 -10.58 0.21
C THR A 84 -9.36 -9.86 1.43
N SER A 85 -10.04 -9.94 2.57
CA SER A 85 -9.60 -9.35 3.83
C SER A 85 -9.77 -10.34 4.97
N ASN A 86 -8.71 -10.53 5.75
CA ASN A 86 -8.73 -11.35 6.95
C ASN A 86 -7.62 -10.90 7.91
N HIS A 87 -7.75 -9.65 8.40
CA HIS A 87 -6.80 -9.07 9.33
C HIS A 87 -7.50 -8.15 10.32
N HIS A 88 -6.93 -7.99 11.50
CA HIS A 88 -7.40 -7.05 12.51
C HIS A 88 -6.35 -5.99 12.85
N GLN A 89 -5.06 -6.24 12.55
CA GLN A 89 -4.03 -5.21 12.55
C GLN A 89 -3.95 -4.54 11.17
N ALA A 90 -3.56 -3.28 11.12
CA ALA A 90 -3.36 -2.54 9.88
C ALA A 90 -2.29 -1.46 10.03
N VAL A 91 -1.73 -1.01 8.91
CA VAL A 91 -0.83 0.14 8.88
C VAL A 91 -1.59 1.40 9.31
N ARG A 92 -1.03 2.11 10.31
CA ARG A 92 -1.54 3.39 10.81
C ARG A 92 -0.84 4.57 10.15
N VAL A 93 0.50 4.55 10.17
CA VAL A 93 1.34 5.55 9.54
C VAL A 93 2.34 4.81 8.67
N LEU A 94 2.46 5.20 7.41
CA LEU A 94 3.47 4.66 6.52
C LEU A 94 4.88 5.00 7.03
N GLY A 95 5.78 4.03 6.90
CA GLY A 95 7.20 4.23 7.14
C GLY A 95 7.84 5.17 6.13
N GLU A 96 9.10 5.52 6.41
CA GLU A 96 9.91 6.39 5.54
C GLU A 96 10.07 5.77 4.15
N GLU A 97 10.05 6.59 3.12
CA GLU A 97 10.17 6.20 1.70
C GLU A 97 9.09 5.20 1.22
N LEU A 98 8.03 4.97 1.99
CA LEU A 98 6.89 4.16 1.56
C LEU A 98 5.78 5.03 0.95
N CYS A 99 5.31 4.63 -0.21
CA CYS A 99 4.28 5.30 -0.98
C CYS A 99 2.97 4.51 -1.01
N LEU A 100 1.86 5.15 -0.65
CA LEU A 100 0.54 4.55 -0.72
C LEU A 100 0.17 4.17 -2.16
N LEU A 101 -0.21 2.92 -2.38
CA LEU A 101 -0.72 2.42 -3.67
C LEU A 101 -2.18 1.96 -3.63
N GLN A 102 -2.69 1.57 -2.46
CA GLN A 102 -4.05 1.04 -2.36
C GLN A 102 -4.66 1.35 -0.99
N GLN A 103 -5.95 1.66 -0.98
CA GLN A 103 -6.68 2.04 0.21
C GLN A 103 -8.13 1.55 0.17
N ALA A 104 -8.66 1.06 1.28
CA ALA A 104 -10.06 0.75 1.47
C ALA A 104 -10.92 2.01 1.67
N ALA A 105 -12.24 1.86 1.60
CA ALA A 105 -13.17 2.99 1.72
C ALA A 105 -13.14 3.67 3.10
N ASP A 106 -12.81 2.93 4.16
CA ASP A 106 -12.66 3.43 5.53
C ASP A 106 -11.30 4.10 5.81
N GLY A 107 -10.44 4.17 4.79
CA GLY A 107 -9.11 4.77 4.90
C GLY A 107 -8.00 3.78 5.28
N THR A 108 -8.31 2.50 5.49
CA THR A 108 -7.31 1.47 5.76
C THR A 108 -6.31 1.35 4.60
N ILE A 109 -5.03 1.35 4.89
CA ILE A 109 -3.96 1.19 3.90
C ILE A 109 -3.87 -0.28 3.51
N GLU A 110 -4.16 -0.57 2.24
CA GLU A 110 -4.22 -1.91 1.68
C GLU A 110 -3.04 -2.26 0.77
N GLY A 111 -2.21 -1.27 0.42
CA GLY A 111 -1.01 -1.50 -0.36
C GLY A 111 -0.10 -0.30 -0.43
N PHE A 112 1.20 -0.57 -0.47
CA PHE A 112 2.25 0.44 -0.68
C PHE A 112 3.42 -0.14 -1.49
N CYS A 113 4.27 0.74 -2.01
CA CYS A 113 5.60 0.39 -2.50
C CYS A 113 6.66 1.28 -1.84
N HIS A 114 7.92 0.89 -1.94
CA HIS A 114 9.04 1.76 -1.60
C HIS A 114 9.37 2.68 -2.79
N GLU A 115 9.82 3.90 -2.53
CA GLU A 115 10.11 4.90 -3.56
C GLU A 115 11.19 4.48 -4.54
N THR A 116 12.23 3.80 -4.07
CA THR A 116 13.44 3.48 -4.84
C THR A 116 13.78 2.00 -4.88
N LEU A 117 13.41 1.22 -3.86
CA LEU A 117 13.68 -0.21 -3.78
C LEU A 117 12.54 -1.03 -4.39
N PRO A 118 12.82 -2.23 -4.93
CA PRO A 118 11.79 -3.10 -5.49
C PRO A 118 11.00 -3.81 -4.38
N ILE A 119 10.37 -3.03 -3.52
CA ILE A 119 9.59 -3.50 -2.36
C ILE A 119 8.13 -3.15 -2.57
N LEU A 120 7.27 -4.14 -2.39
CA LEU A 120 5.82 -4.03 -2.49
C LEU A 120 5.17 -4.69 -1.29
N GLY A 121 4.16 -4.05 -0.71
CA GLY A 121 3.34 -4.60 0.36
C GLY A 121 1.86 -4.56 -0.01
N VAL A 122 1.14 -5.65 0.28
CA VAL A 122 -0.32 -5.71 0.19
C VAL A 122 -0.90 -6.31 1.48
N GLN A 123 -1.97 -5.71 2.01
CA GLN A 123 -2.57 -6.13 3.27
C GLN A 123 -3.48 -7.36 3.10
N TRP A 124 -4.04 -7.51 1.92
CA TRP A 124 -4.90 -8.61 1.53
C TRP A 124 -4.08 -9.82 1.01
N HIS A 125 -4.75 -10.91 0.66
CA HIS A 125 -4.14 -12.21 0.36
C HIS A 125 -4.21 -12.55 -1.15
N PRO A 126 -3.23 -12.12 -1.98
CA PRO A 126 -3.20 -12.42 -3.41
C PRO A 126 -3.19 -13.94 -3.71
N GLU A 127 -2.59 -14.73 -2.83
CA GLU A 127 -2.55 -16.18 -2.95
C GLU A 127 -3.91 -16.86 -2.76
N ARG A 128 -4.89 -16.14 -2.17
CA ARG A 128 -6.26 -16.66 -1.96
C ARG A 128 -7.23 -16.28 -3.06
N GLN A 129 -6.79 -15.48 -4.03
CA GLN A 129 -7.62 -15.02 -5.16
C GLN A 129 -6.86 -15.07 -6.49
N SER A 130 -6.05 -16.12 -6.67
CA SER A 130 -5.28 -16.36 -7.90
C SER A 130 -5.16 -17.85 -8.22
N GLY A 131 -4.91 -18.18 -9.49
CA GLY A 131 -4.70 -19.55 -9.95
C GLY A 131 -5.85 -20.47 -9.60
N ALA A 132 -5.56 -21.59 -8.94
CA ALA A 132 -6.57 -22.57 -8.50
C ALA A 132 -7.54 -22.02 -7.42
N ARG A 133 -7.24 -20.88 -6.83
CA ARG A 133 -8.08 -20.19 -5.83
C ARG A 133 -8.75 -18.94 -6.39
N LEU A 134 -8.81 -18.82 -7.71
CA LEU A 134 -9.50 -17.72 -8.36
C LEU A 134 -10.97 -17.64 -7.90
N ARG A 135 -11.43 -16.45 -7.57
CA ARG A 135 -12.76 -16.17 -7.07
C ARG A 135 -13.53 -15.30 -8.06
N ALA A 136 -14.82 -15.56 -8.20
CA ALA A 136 -15.69 -14.73 -9.05
C ALA A 136 -16.05 -13.38 -8.41
N ASP A 137 -15.91 -13.27 -7.08
CA ASP A 137 -16.27 -12.09 -6.26
C ASP A 137 -15.07 -11.22 -5.87
N ALA A 138 -13.87 -11.54 -6.38
CA ALA A 138 -12.65 -10.77 -6.13
C ALA A 138 -11.80 -10.65 -7.41
N VAL A 139 -10.88 -9.67 -7.44
CA VAL A 139 -9.97 -9.49 -8.58
C VAL A 139 -9.02 -10.68 -8.72
N ASP A 140 -8.67 -11.08 -9.95
CA ASP A 140 -7.55 -12.00 -10.16
C ASP A 140 -6.23 -11.33 -9.78
N ALA A 141 -5.60 -11.83 -8.73
CA ALA A 141 -4.29 -11.36 -8.27
C ALA A 141 -3.11 -11.99 -9.02
N GLY A 142 -3.35 -12.87 -9.98
CA GLY A 142 -2.31 -13.49 -10.80
C GLY A 142 -1.35 -12.51 -11.46
N PRO A 143 -1.80 -11.38 -12.02
CA PRO A 143 -0.92 -10.34 -12.56
C PRO A 143 0.10 -9.81 -11.55
N LEU A 144 -0.30 -9.56 -10.28
CA LEU A 144 0.59 -9.10 -9.21
C LEU A 144 1.68 -10.14 -8.91
N LEU A 145 1.29 -11.40 -8.76
CA LEU A 145 2.24 -12.48 -8.45
C LEU A 145 3.21 -12.72 -9.61
N ARG A 146 2.74 -12.69 -10.86
CA ARG A 146 3.60 -12.78 -12.05
C ARG A 146 4.56 -11.60 -12.16
N TYR A 147 4.11 -10.39 -11.88
CA TYR A 147 4.97 -9.22 -11.82
C TYR A 147 6.11 -9.42 -10.83
N PHE A 148 5.79 -9.82 -9.58
CA PHE A 148 6.80 -10.06 -8.54
C PHE A 148 7.81 -11.14 -8.94
N VAL A 149 7.34 -12.28 -9.46
CA VAL A 149 8.24 -13.36 -9.93
C VAL A 149 9.12 -12.88 -11.08
N GLY A 150 8.57 -12.08 -12.00
CA GLY A 150 9.34 -11.46 -13.08
C GLY A 150 10.47 -10.58 -12.56
N GLN A 151 10.24 -9.78 -11.52
CA GLN A 151 11.27 -8.97 -10.86
C GLN A 151 12.38 -9.85 -10.27
N CYS A 152 12.05 -11.01 -9.71
CA CYS A 152 13.04 -11.94 -9.15
C CYS A 152 13.96 -12.57 -10.22
N SER A 153 13.52 -12.63 -11.47
CA SER A 153 14.26 -13.25 -12.57
C SER A 153 15.18 -12.27 -13.32
N CYS A 154 15.02 -10.95 -13.13
CA CYS A 154 15.85 -9.94 -13.77
C CYS A 154 17.24 -9.87 -13.12
N LYS A 155 18.30 -10.03 -13.94
CA LYS A 155 19.71 -9.90 -13.50
C LYS A 155 20.18 -8.44 -13.40
N SER A 156 19.47 -7.49 -13.99
CA SER A 156 19.67 -6.05 -13.88
C SER A 156 18.68 -5.48 -12.87
N ALA A 157 19.06 -4.40 -12.18
CA ALA A 157 18.20 -3.73 -11.22
C ALA A 157 16.78 -3.57 -11.80
N PRO A 158 15.74 -4.11 -11.14
CA PRO A 158 14.39 -4.01 -11.65
C PRO A 158 14.03 -2.55 -11.80
N GLY A 159 13.33 -2.22 -12.89
CA GLY A 159 12.84 -0.87 -13.12
C GLY A 159 12.05 -0.40 -11.90
N LEU A 160 12.36 0.81 -11.46
CA LEU A 160 11.74 1.47 -10.32
C LEU A 160 10.21 1.36 -10.42
N VAL A 161 9.60 0.93 -9.34
CA VAL A 161 8.16 1.11 -9.13
C VAL A 161 7.95 2.61 -9.02
N HIS A 162 7.45 3.26 -10.08
CA HIS A 162 7.19 4.70 -10.03
C HIS A 162 6.05 4.97 -9.04
N CYS A 163 6.41 5.52 -7.89
CA CYS A 163 5.48 6.18 -7.00
C CYS A 163 5.19 7.57 -7.59
N GLU A 164 3.96 7.81 -8.00
CA GLU A 164 3.51 9.17 -8.30
C GLU A 164 3.53 9.95 -6.98
N LYS A 165 4.48 10.89 -6.85
CA LYS A 165 4.49 11.83 -5.72
C LYS A 165 3.15 12.56 -5.69
N ARG A 166 2.58 12.75 -4.51
CA ARG A 166 1.43 13.64 -4.32
C ARG A 166 1.79 14.97 -4.97
N GLY A 167 1.02 15.35 -6.01
CA GLY A 167 1.05 16.71 -6.52
C GLY A 167 0.80 17.65 -5.35
N GLU A 168 1.67 18.63 -5.16
CA GLU A 168 1.44 19.77 -4.28
C GLU A 168 0.06 20.33 -4.63
N ALA A 169 -0.81 20.47 -3.64
CA ALA A 169 -2.10 21.09 -3.82
C ALA A 169 -1.85 22.48 -4.38
N ASP A 170 -2.39 22.75 -5.57
CA ASP A 170 -2.41 24.06 -6.22
C ASP A 170 -3.10 25.07 -5.29
N GLU A 171 -2.32 25.80 -4.50
CA GLU A 171 -2.75 27.01 -3.84
C GLU A 171 -2.89 28.11 -4.88
N SER A 172 -3.94 28.01 -5.71
CA SER A 172 -4.32 29.13 -6.56
C SER A 172 -4.83 30.29 -5.68
N HIS A 173 -3.95 31.23 -5.50
CA HIS A 173 -4.22 32.56 -4.95
C HIS A 173 -5.50 33.16 -5.56
N HIS A 174 -6.51 33.31 -4.73
CA HIS A 174 -7.64 34.18 -5.01
C HIS A 174 -7.23 35.64 -4.68
N THR A 175 -6.59 36.31 -5.62
CA THR A 175 -6.41 37.75 -5.56
C THR A 175 -7.71 38.46 -5.85
N GLY A 176 -8.47 38.75 -4.79
CA GLY A 176 -9.63 39.62 -4.86
C GLY A 176 -9.21 41.08 -5.11
N THR A 177 -9.40 41.52 -6.31
CA THR A 177 -9.31 42.96 -6.66
C THR A 177 -10.47 43.72 -6.00
N LYS A 178 -10.15 44.55 -5.01
CA LYS A 178 -11.07 45.58 -4.53
C LYS A 178 -11.00 46.79 -5.51
N SER A 179 -12.04 46.93 -6.32
CA SER A 179 -12.32 48.18 -7.03
C SER A 179 -12.92 49.18 -6.06
N GLY A 180 -12.25 50.30 -5.89
CA GLY A 180 -12.78 51.43 -5.19
C GLY A 180 -13.86 52.16 -6.03
N ALA A 181 -14.93 52.60 -5.40
CA ALA A 181 -15.77 53.67 -5.90
C ALA A 181 -16.01 54.62 -4.75
N GLY A 182 -15.40 55.82 -4.88
CA GLY A 182 -15.71 56.92 -4.01
C GLY A 182 -17.04 57.56 -4.37
N THR A 183 -17.75 58.05 -3.38
CA THR A 183 -18.67 59.19 -3.54
C THR A 183 -18.62 60.04 -2.29
N ALA A 184 -18.25 61.32 -2.52
CA ALA A 184 -18.36 62.41 -1.58
C ALA A 184 -19.80 62.93 -1.55
N TYR A 185 -20.22 63.45 -0.41
CA TYR A 185 -21.17 64.53 -0.09
C TYR A 185 -21.25 64.56 1.43
N GLY A 186 -20.94 65.60 2.17
CA GLY A 186 -21.39 67.01 2.05
C GLY A 186 -22.47 67.30 3.11
N GLY A 187 -22.13 68.02 4.12
CA GLY A 187 -23.02 68.50 5.17
C GLY A 187 -22.29 68.71 6.48
#